data_dfd9dda5e192cc6869443f1c9ab7bec8
#
_entry.id   dfd9dda5e192cc6869443f1c9ab7bec8
#
_cell.length_a   1.000
_cell.length_b   1.000
_cell.length_c   1.000
_cell.angle_alpha   90.00
_cell.angle_beta   90.00
_cell.angle_gamma   90.00
#
_symmetry.space_group_name_H-M   'P 1'
#
loop_
_entity.id
_entity.type
_entity.pdbx_description
1 polymer ?
#
loop_
_entity_poly.entity_id
_entity_poly.type
_entity_poly.pdbx_seq_one_letter_code
_entity_poly.pdbx_strand_id
1 'polypeptide(L)'
;MFVIALAYLAFVSLALPPSMLGVIWPSMRLSFGQPLSAVGLVPPVGVIAGLISTSLAPYIVKRIGVGRILAFGTFGSVAALAISAASTNMWQFLGSVVLSGLAAGAVDTTLNVFAARTFGPRRINLMHASYGLGAAASPLIVTAVIVSGLSWRWAYVIVMGLQLVVAVTFSVTWKRWDVPFPEPTATTSSGTSRVWSTDSVLGMVLAAVQNGIEGAVAIWAFTYLTGLGVSIAVAGGLASGYWLTLVVGRVGFGSLAERIGAWKVMAIAVGLLLAASILVNVEMPIPAMAAVLLFGVAAAPMYPLLVLTTAERTSPDVADRVIGFQAAASSIGSAITPGLIGLALGYELRAFGWSLAALCVVAAFLLLLIHHHVRSRS
;
A
#
# COMPACT_ATOMS: atom_id res chain seq x y z
N MET A 1 -12.16 -23.41 9.72
CA MET A 1 -12.27 -23.04 8.28
C MET A 1 -12.95 -21.69 8.09
N PHE A 2 -14.15 -21.46 8.61
CA PHE A 2 -14.94 -20.22 8.43
C PHE A 2 -14.18 -18.93 8.85
N VAL A 3 -13.61 -18.88 10.07
CA VAL A 3 -12.87 -17.69 10.58
C VAL A 3 -11.68 -17.32 9.68
N ILE A 4 -10.97 -18.33 9.15
CA ILE A 4 -9.84 -18.12 8.24
C ILE A 4 -10.32 -17.51 6.91
N ALA A 5 -11.39 -18.06 6.33
CA ALA A 5 -11.96 -17.55 5.08
C ALA A 5 -12.47 -16.11 5.24
N LEU A 6 -13.11 -15.79 6.38
CA LEU A 6 -13.58 -14.44 6.67
C LEU A 6 -12.40 -13.46 6.89
N ALA A 7 -11.31 -13.90 7.55
CA ALA A 7 -10.10 -13.06 7.67
C ALA A 7 -9.51 -12.74 6.29
N TYR A 8 -9.43 -13.72 5.39
CA TYR A 8 -8.94 -13.50 4.03
C TYR A 8 -9.85 -12.55 3.24
N LEU A 9 -11.17 -12.75 3.33
CA LEU A 9 -12.14 -11.86 2.69
C LEU A 9 -12.07 -10.43 3.24
N ALA A 10 -11.84 -10.28 4.54
CA ALA A 10 -11.64 -8.97 5.15
C ALA A 10 -10.37 -8.27 4.61
N PHE A 11 -9.26 -9.00 4.42
CA PHE A 11 -8.04 -8.44 3.81
C PHE A 11 -8.24 -8.08 2.33
N VAL A 12 -8.99 -8.88 1.56
CA VAL A 12 -9.44 -8.49 0.21
C VAL A 12 -10.20 -7.17 0.28
N SER A 13 -11.17 -7.08 1.19
CA SER A 13 -12.04 -5.91 1.29
C SER A 13 -11.32 -4.64 1.77
N LEU A 14 -10.31 -4.77 2.63
CA LEU A 14 -9.48 -3.65 3.07
C LEU A 14 -8.65 -3.04 1.94
N ALA A 15 -8.23 -3.86 0.97
CA ALA A 15 -7.42 -3.41 -0.15
C ALA A 15 -8.22 -2.66 -1.23
N LEU A 16 -9.54 -2.93 -1.33
CA LEU A 16 -10.37 -2.39 -2.42
C LEU A 16 -10.39 -0.84 -2.44
N PRO A 17 -10.72 -0.11 -1.35
CA PRO A 17 -10.89 1.34 -1.41
C PRO A 17 -9.62 2.12 -1.79
N PRO A 18 -8.44 1.87 -1.20
CA PRO A 18 -7.25 2.62 -1.56
C PRO A 18 -6.78 2.35 -2.98
N SER A 19 -6.97 1.14 -3.50
CA SER A 19 -6.51 0.75 -4.84
C SER A 19 -7.42 1.22 -5.97
N MET A 20 -8.62 1.75 -5.68
CA MET A 20 -9.51 2.39 -6.66
C MET A 20 -8.97 3.74 -7.14
N LEU A 21 -8.23 4.44 -6.27
CA LEU A 21 -7.98 5.87 -6.38
C LEU A 21 -7.33 6.27 -7.72
N GLY A 22 -6.35 5.52 -8.19
CA GLY A 22 -5.63 5.83 -9.42
C GLY A 22 -6.50 5.77 -10.68
N VAL A 23 -7.45 4.82 -10.74
CA VAL A 23 -8.34 4.65 -11.90
C VAL A 23 -9.56 5.57 -11.81
N ILE A 24 -10.08 5.81 -10.62
CA ILE A 24 -11.31 6.58 -10.40
C ILE A 24 -11.06 8.10 -10.47
N TRP A 25 -9.85 8.55 -10.10
CA TRP A 25 -9.51 9.96 -9.93
C TRP A 25 -9.76 10.83 -11.18
N PRO A 26 -9.38 10.42 -12.41
CA PRO A 26 -9.64 11.23 -13.59
C PRO A 26 -11.12 11.61 -13.79
N SER A 27 -12.05 10.70 -13.45
CA SER A 27 -13.48 10.96 -13.53
C SER A 27 -14.00 11.75 -12.33
N MET A 28 -13.50 11.44 -11.13
CA MET A 28 -13.93 12.05 -9.88
C MET A 28 -13.52 13.52 -9.79
N ARG A 29 -12.28 13.85 -10.17
CA ARG A 29 -11.78 15.22 -10.14
C ARG A 29 -12.61 16.19 -11.00
N LEU A 30 -13.07 15.72 -12.17
CA LEU A 30 -13.96 16.50 -13.05
C LEU A 30 -15.29 16.80 -12.37
N SER A 31 -15.86 15.81 -11.68
CA SER A 31 -17.11 15.99 -10.91
C SER A 31 -16.96 16.99 -9.75
N PHE A 32 -15.75 17.12 -9.18
CA PHE A 32 -15.46 18.03 -8.09
C PHE A 32 -14.84 19.37 -8.51
N GLY A 33 -14.61 19.57 -9.82
CA GLY A 33 -13.93 20.77 -10.33
C GLY A 33 -12.49 20.91 -9.82
N GLN A 34 -11.77 19.79 -9.60
CA GLN A 34 -10.45 19.78 -9.01
C GLN A 34 -9.33 19.60 -10.05
N PRO A 35 -8.15 20.22 -9.82
CA PRO A 35 -6.97 19.97 -10.63
C PRO A 35 -6.49 18.52 -10.45
N LEU A 36 -5.68 18.04 -11.40
CA LEU A 36 -5.14 16.69 -11.38
C LEU A 36 -4.36 16.40 -10.07
N SER A 37 -3.57 17.37 -9.62
CA SER A 37 -2.71 17.29 -8.43
C SER A 37 -3.47 17.15 -7.11
N ALA A 38 -4.75 17.49 -7.03
CA ALA A 38 -5.51 17.47 -5.78
C ALA A 38 -5.63 16.06 -5.17
N VAL A 39 -5.44 14.97 -5.95
CA VAL A 39 -5.36 13.61 -5.41
C VAL A 39 -4.24 13.46 -4.38
N GLY A 40 -3.20 14.29 -4.48
CA GLY A 40 -2.08 14.28 -3.53
C GLY A 40 -2.48 14.53 -2.07
N LEU A 41 -3.67 15.08 -1.82
CA LEU A 41 -4.21 15.26 -0.46
C LEU A 41 -4.79 13.96 0.12
N VAL A 42 -5.18 13.00 -0.74
CA VAL A 42 -5.94 11.82 -0.32
C VAL A 42 -5.08 10.82 0.47
N PRO A 43 -3.91 10.36 -0.03
CA PRO A 43 -3.11 9.40 0.71
C PRO A 43 -2.61 9.90 2.07
N PRO A 44 -2.11 11.15 2.23
CA PRO A 44 -1.69 11.64 3.55
C PRO A 44 -2.81 11.65 4.58
N VAL A 45 -4.01 12.08 4.18
CA VAL A 45 -5.18 12.11 5.07
C VAL A 45 -5.54 10.69 5.52
N GLY A 46 -5.58 9.74 4.60
CA GLY A 46 -5.87 8.34 4.91
C GLY A 46 -4.81 7.69 5.81
N VAL A 47 -3.53 7.93 5.53
CA VAL A 47 -2.40 7.40 6.31
C VAL A 47 -2.40 7.96 7.72
N ILE A 48 -2.58 9.28 7.90
CA ILE A 48 -2.65 9.90 9.23
C ILE A 48 -3.81 9.32 10.04
N ALA A 49 -5.00 9.22 9.46
CA ALA A 49 -6.15 8.64 10.12
C ALA A 49 -5.92 7.17 10.50
N GLY A 50 -5.32 6.39 9.60
CA GLY A 50 -4.94 5.00 9.86
C GLY A 50 -3.95 4.86 11.01
N LEU A 51 -2.90 5.65 11.05
CA LEU A 51 -1.89 5.66 12.12
C LEU A 51 -2.51 6.01 13.47
N ILE A 52 -3.39 7.02 13.54
CA ILE A 52 -4.13 7.36 14.76
C ILE A 52 -4.93 6.14 15.24
N SER A 53 -5.67 5.52 14.35
CA SER A 53 -6.50 4.36 14.70
C SER A 53 -5.67 3.15 15.14
N THR A 54 -4.59 2.84 14.43
CA THR A 54 -3.65 1.75 14.77
C THR A 54 -3.05 1.96 16.17
N SER A 55 -2.68 3.21 16.51
CA SER A 55 -2.14 3.55 17.83
C SER A 55 -3.17 3.42 18.96
N LEU A 56 -4.44 3.69 18.68
CA LEU A 56 -5.54 3.60 19.65
C LEU A 56 -6.13 2.18 19.75
N ALA A 57 -6.00 1.36 18.72
CA ALA A 57 -6.62 0.03 18.64
C ALA A 57 -6.34 -0.86 19.87
N PRO A 58 -5.10 -0.97 20.42
CA PRO A 58 -4.84 -1.79 21.60
C PRO A 58 -5.65 -1.39 22.83
N TYR A 59 -5.87 -0.07 23.02
CA TYR A 59 -6.64 0.45 24.15
C TYR A 59 -8.15 0.18 24.00
N ILE A 60 -8.64 0.31 22.76
CA ILE A 60 -10.06 0.12 22.46
C ILE A 60 -10.40 -1.38 22.51
N VAL A 61 -9.53 -2.24 21.98
CA VAL A 61 -9.72 -3.71 22.01
C VAL A 61 -9.83 -4.24 23.45
N LYS A 62 -9.00 -3.74 24.37
CA LYS A 62 -9.09 -4.12 25.80
C LYS A 62 -10.48 -3.85 26.41
N ARG A 63 -11.17 -2.80 25.94
CA ARG A 63 -12.49 -2.39 26.50
C ARG A 63 -13.65 -3.10 25.86
N ILE A 64 -13.64 -3.30 24.54
CA ILE A 64 -14.80 -3.78 23.80
C ILE A 64 -14.60 -5.13 23.11
N GLY A 65 -13.36 -5.65 23.07
CA GLY A 65 -13.00 -6.94 22.47
C GLY A 65 -12.73 -6.89 20.98
N VAL A 66 -12.02 -7.91 20.48
CA VAL A 66 -11.59 -8.05 19.08
C VAL A 66 -12.79 -8.08 18.13
N GLY A 67 -13.77 -8.95 18.40
CA GLY A 67 -14.89 -9.17 17.48
C GLY A 67 -15.75 -7.92 17.26
N ARG A 68 -15.96 -7.11 18.32
CA ARG A 68 -16.72 -5.86 18.20
C ARG A 68 -15.99 -4.80 17.40
N ILE A 69 -14.64 -4.68 17.55
CA ILE A 69 -13.86 -3.75 16.72
C ILE A 69 -13.90 -4.15 15.25
N LEU A 70 -13.77 -5.44 14.94
CA LEU A 70 -13.90 -5.92 13.57
C LEU A 70 -15.26 -5.54 12.97
N ALA A 71 -16.35 -5.74 13.72
CA ALA A 71 -17.68 -5.36 13.28
C ALA A 71 -17.84 -3.84 13.10
N PHE A 72 -17.55 -3.04 14.14
CA PHE A 72 -17.71 -1.58 14.09
C PHE A 72 -16.77 -0.92 13.09
N GLY A 73 -15.52 -1.36 13.01
CA GLY A 73 -14.55 -0.86 12.03
C GLY A 73 -15.00 -1.14 10.60
N THR A 74 -15.49 -2.36 10.34
CA THR A 74 -16.00 -2.69 8.99
C THR A 74 -17.27 -1.92 8.64
N PHE A 75 -18.18 -1.69 9.58
CA PHE A 75 -19.32 -0.77 9.36
C PHE A 75 -18.86 0.68 9.16
N GLY A 76 -17.82 1.12 9.86
CA GLY A 76 -17.18 2.41 9.60
C GLY A 76 -16.66 2.53 8.16
N SER A 77 -16.06 1.46 7.62
CA SER A 77 -15.66 1.39 6.21
C SER A 77 -16.87 1.45 5.26
N VAL A 78 -17.98 0.78 5.58
CA VAL A 78 -19.24 0.86 4.80
C VAL A 78 -19.75 2.30 4.79
N ALA A 79 -19.79 2.96 5.94
CA ALA A 79 -20.21 4.36 6.05
C ALA A 79 -19.29 5.29 5.26
N ALA A 80 -17.97 5.08 5.32
CA ALA A 80 -17.00 5.84 4.54
C ALA A 80 -17.25 5.70 3.03
N LEU A 81 -17.49 4.48 2.54
CA LEU A 81 -17.79 4.21 1.14
C LEU A 81 -19.13 4.82 0.70
N ALA A 82 -20.16 4.81 1.57
CA ALA A 82 -21.43 5.49 1.31
C ALA A 82 -21.23 7.01 1.16
N ILE A 83 -20.45 7.62 2.07
CA ILE A 83 -20.11 9.05 1.98
C ILE A 83 -19.30 9.33 0.72
N SER A 84 -18.31 8.48 0.36
CA SER A 84 -17.53 8.61 -0.87
C SER A 84 -18.44 8.59 -2.11
N ALA A 85 -19.37 7.65 -2.20
CA ALA A 85 -20.32 7.55 -3.30
C ALA A 85 -21.26 8.77 -3.39
N ALA A 86 -21.67 9.32 -2.26
CA ALA A 86 -22.58 10.46 -2.17
C ALA A 86 -21.87 11.82 -2.27
N SER A 87 -20.52 11.87 -2.18
CA SER A 87 -19.78 13.12 -2.13
C SER A 87 -19.95 13.95 -3.40
N THR A 88 -20.17 15.26 -3.22
CA THR A 88 -20.33 16.25 -4.28
C THR A 88 -19.15 17.19 -4.41
N ASN A 89 -18.23 17.17 -3.44
CA ASN A 89 -17.03 17.99 -3.43
C ASN A 89 -15.86 17.27 -2.71
N MET A 90 -14.66 17.82 -2.88
CA MET A 90 -13.42 17.26 -2.36
C MET A 90 -13.40 17.16 -0.82
N TRP A 91 -14.00 18.12 -0.11
CA TRP A 91 -13.96 18.12 1.36
C TRP A 91 -14.82 17.01 1.98
N GLN A 92 -16.00 16.75 1.40
CA GLN A 92 -16.82 15.59 1.79
C GLN A 92 -16.10 14.28 1.52
N PHE A 93 -15.44 14.20 0.37
CA PHE A 93 -14.64 13.03 0.03
C PHE A 93 -13.47 12.84 1.01
N LEU A 94 -12.71 13.90 1.34
CA LEU A 94 -11.64 13.83 2.34
C LEU A 94 -12.17 13.42 3.73
N GLY A 95 -13.36 13.90 4.11
CA GLY A 95 -14.03 13.44 5.34
C GLY A 95 -14.28 11.93 5.32
N SER A 96 -14.71 11.38 4.18
CA SER A 96 -14.88 9.93 4.02
C SER A 96 -13.54 9.17 4.09
N VAL A 97 -12.46 9.76 3.56
CA VAL A 97 -11.11 9.20 3.63
C VAL A 97 -10.60 9.14 5.08
N VAL A 98 -10.87 10.17 5.90
CA VAL A 98 -10.57 10.11 7.34
C VAL A 98 -11.27 8.93 8.00
N LEU A 99 -12.59 8.81 7.78
CA LEU A 99 -13.35 7.70 8.35
C LEU A 99 -12.87 6.34 7.85
N SER A 100 -12.55 6.24 6.56
CA SER A 100 -11.99 5.02 5.94
C SER A 100 -10.65 4.64 6.57
N GLY A 101 -9.74 5.61 6.75
CA GLY A 101 -8.44 5.39 7.38
C GLY A 101 -8.57 4.93 8.83
N LEU A 102 -9.44 5.58 9.63
CA LEU A 102 -9.71 5.16 11.01
C LEU A 102 -10.27 3.73 11.06
N ALA A 103 -11.22 3.44 10.21
CA ALA A 103 -11.86 2.13 10.13
C ALA A 103 -10.88 1.03 9.70
N ALA A 104 -10.13 1.28 8.63
CA ALA A 104 -9.15 0.34 8.10
C ALA A 104 -8.01 0.06 9.09
N GLY A 105 -7.46 1.10 9.74
CA GLY A 105 -6.41 0.95 10.74
C GLY A 105 -6.85 0.10 11.95
N ALA A 106 -8.09 0.29 12.43
CA ALA A 106 -8.64 -0.51 13.51
C ALA A 106 -8.83 -1.98 13.11
N VAL A 107 -9.40 -2.24 11.94
CA VAL A 107 -9.66 -3.61 11.44
C VAL A 107 -8.33 -4.33 11.14
N ASP A 108 -7.41 -3.69 10.43
CA ASP A 108 -6.11 -4.27 10.07
C ASP A 108 -5.32 -4.67 11.31
N THR A 109 -5.12 -3.73 12.24
CA THR A 109 -4.38 -4.00 13.48
C THR A 109 -5.01 -5.14 14.28
N THR A 110 -6.34 -5.13 14.41
CA THR A 110 -7.06 -6.12 15.20
C THR A 110 -7.02 -7.51 14.56
N LEU A 111 -7.16 -7.61 13.24
CA LEU A 111 -7.01 -8.86 12.49
C LEU A 111 -5.60 -9.42 12.56
N ASN A 112 -4.57 -8.56 12.44
CA ASN A 112 -3.18 -8.99 12.54
C ASN A 112 -2.87 -9.57 13.93
N VAL A 113 -3.35 -8.93 15.00
CA VAL A 113 -3.17 -9.44 16.37
C VAL A 113 -3.92 -10.77 16.57
N PHE A 114 -5.15 -10.87 16.06
CA PHE A 114 -5.90 -12.13 16.10
C PHE A 114 -5.17 -13.24 15.33
N ALA A 115 -4.72 -12.95 14.11
CA ALA A 115 -4.01 -13.90 13.26
C ALA A 115 -2.69 -14.39 13.86
N ALA A 116 -1.91 -13.48 14.45
CA ALA A 116 -0.66 -13.81 15.11
C ALA A 116 -0.81 -14.82 16.26
N ARG A 117 -2.01 -14.87 16.88
CA ARG A 117 -2.30 -15.77 18.00
C ARG A 117 -2.99 -17.07 17.62
N THR A 118 -3.70 -17.07 16.49
CA THR A 118 -4.59 -18.19 16.13
C THR A 118 -4.18 -18.87 14.83
N PHE A 119 -3.41 -18.20 13.97
CA PHE A 119 -3.00 -18.74 12.68
C PHE A 119 -1.51 -19.12 12.69
N GLY A 120 -1.16 -20.20 12.01
CA GLY A 120 0.24 -20.50 11.71
C GLY A 120 0.79 -19.62 10.58
N PRO A 121 2.13 -19.57 10.38
CA PRO A 121 2.80 -18.69 9.43
C PRO A 121 2.23 -18.74 8.00
N ARG A 122 1.91 -19.94 7.51
CA ARG A 122 1.32 -20.13 6.16
C ARG A 122 -0.01 -19.40 6.01
N ARG A 123 -0.87 -19.43 7.03
CA ARG A 123 -2.19 -18.78 6.98
C ARG A 123 -2.09 -17.26 7.05
N ILE A 124 -1.13 -16.74 7.85
CA ILE A 124 -0.85 -15.32 7.90
C ILE A 124 -0.35 -14.82 6.54
N ASN A 125 0.59 -15.52 5.92
CA ASN A 125 1.07 -15.17 4.58
C ASN A 125 -0.04 -15.18 3.53
N LEU A 126 -0.94 -16.18 3.56
CA LEU A 126 -2.09 -16.23 2.65
C LEU A 126 -3.09 -15.08 2.92
N MET A 127 -3.28 -14.66 4.18
CA MET A 127 -4.09 -13.51 4.54
C MET A 127 -3.53 -12.22 3.92
N HIS A 128 -2.23 -11.99 4.03
CA HIS A 128 -1.59 -10.84 3.38
C HIS A 128 -1.59 -10.94 1.85
N ALA A 129 -1.45 -12.15 1.27
CA ALA A 129 -1.60 -12.35 -0.16
C ALA A 129 -3.01 -12.01 -0.65
N SER A 130 -4.04 -12.26 0.17
CA SER A 130 -5.44 -11.90 -0.13
C SER A 130 -5.62 -10.37 -0.28
N TYR A 131 -4.86 -9.55 0.45
CA TYR A 131 -4.83 -8.11 0.25
C TYR A 131 -4.42 -7.76 -1.19
N GLY A 132 -3.38 -8.41 -1.72
CA GLY A 132 -2.93 -8.21 -3.09
C GLY A 132 -4.00 -8.55 -4.14
N LEU A 133 -4.81 -9.60 -3.89
CA LEU A 133 -5.94 -9.93 -4.76
C LEU A 133 -7.01 -8.85 -4.73
N GLY A 134 -7.33 -8.28 -3.56
CA GLY A 134 -8.23 -7.15 -3.44
C GLY A 134 -7.71 -5.91 -4.18
N ALA A 135 -6.42 -5.60 -4.01
CA ALA A 135 -5.78 -4.49 -4.69
C ALA A 135 -5.82 -4.64 -6.23
N ALA A 136 -5.65 -5.86 -6.73
CA ALA A 136 -5.75 -6.15 -8.16
C ALA A 136 -7.20 -6.14 -8.69
N ALA A 137 -8.17 -6.58 -7.90
CA ALA A 137 -9.58 -6.59 -8.31
C ALA A 137 -10.16 -5.15 -8.40
N SER A 138 -9.68 -4.25 -7.57
CA SER A 138 -10.20 -2.90 -7.43
C SER A 138 -10.16 -2.07 -8.72
N PRO A 139 -9.02 -1.95 -9.44
CA PRO A 139 -8.98 -1.24 -10.72
C PRO A 139 -9.92 -1.84 -11.78
N LEU A 140 -10.12 -3.17 -11.78
CA LEU A 140 -11.05 -3.83 -12.70
C LEU A 140 -12.50 -3.45 -12.42
N ILE A 141 -12.90 -3.38 -11.15
CA ILE A 141 -14.26 -2.94 -10.75
C ILE A 141 -14.50 -1.52 -11.28
N VAL A 142 -13.57 -0.59 -11.01
CA VAL A 142 -13.68 0.79 -11.48
C VAL A 142 -13.73 0.86 -12.99
N THR A 143 -12.84 0.14 -13.68
CA THR A 143 -12.77 0.12 -15.14
C THR A 143 -14.06 -0.39 -15.75
N ALA A 144 -14.62 -1.49 -15.23
CA ALA A 144 -15.89 -2.03 -15.69
C ALA A 144 -17.03 -1.02 -15.56
N VAL A 145 -17.10 -0.31 -14.43
CA VAL A 145 -18.09 0.75 -14.20
C VAL A 145 -17.95 1.89 -15.21
N ILE A 146 -16.72 2.38 -15.44
CA ILE A 146 -16.49 3.51 -16.35
C ILE A 146 -16.75 3.11 -17.81
N VAL A 147 -16.28 1.94 -18.23
CA VAL A 147 -16.48 1.44 -19.60
C VAL A 147 -17.96 1.17 -19.89
N SER A 148 -18.75 0.80 -18.89
CA SER A 148 -20.22 0.64 -19.03
C SER A 148 -20.98 1.98 -19.09
N GLY A 149 -20.29 3.12 -19.09
CA GLY A 149 -20.91 4.45 -19.12
C GLY A 149 -21.56 4.88 -17.80
N LEU A 150 -21.36 4.13 -16.73
CA LEU A 150 -21.90 4.42 -15.41
C LEU A 150 -21.04 5.49 -14.70
N SER A 151 -21.67 6.22 -13.77
CA SER A 151 -20.94 7.15 -12.91
C SER A 151 -19.91 6.39 -12.05
N TRP A 152 -18.73 6.98 -11.85
CA TRP A 152 -17.70 6.50 -10.96
C TRP A 152 -18.19 6.15 -9.54
N ARG A 153 -19.28 6.76 -9.09
CA ARG A 153 -19.93 6.50 -7.79
C ARG A 153 -20.37 5.06 -7.63
N TRP A 154 -20.77 4.40 -8.72
CA TRP A 154 -21.16 2.99 -8.68
C TRP A 154 -20.02 2.06 -8.27
N ALA A 155 -18.77 2.41 -8.54
CA ALA A 155 -17.64 1.62 -8.07
C ALA A 155 -17.59 1.61 -6.53
N TYR A 156 -17.82 2.75 -5.87
CA TYR A 156 -17.93 2.80 -4.40
C TYR A 156 -19.16 2.04 -3.89
N VAL A 157 -20.29 2.11 -4.58
CA VAL A 157 -21.51 1.36 -4.20
C VAL A 157 -21.29 -0.15 -4.27
N ILE A 158 -20.62 -0.64 -5.31
CA ILE A 158 -20.28 -2.07 -5.46
C ILE A 158 -19.37 -2.52 -4.33
N VAL A 159 -18.29 -1.78 -4.07
CA VAL A 159 -17.34 -2.11 -2.99
C VAL A 159 -18.01 -1.98 -1.62
N MET A 160 -18.91 -1.01 -1.42
CA MET A 160 -19.73 -0.88 -0.21
C MET A 160 -20.60 -2.13 0.02
N GLY A 161 -21.23 -2.66 -1.03
CA GLY A 161 -22.01 -3.90 -0.93
C GLY A 161 -21.17 -5.10 -0.48
N LEU A 162 -19.97 -5.26 -1.06
CA LEU A 162 -19.04 -6.31 -0.63
C LEU A 162 -18.58 -6.13 0.82
N GLN A 163 -18.26 -4.88 1.21
CA GLN A 163 -17.86 -4.53 2.56
C GLN A 163 -18.99 -4.74 3.58
N LEU A 164 -20.25 -4.48 3.19
CA LEU A 164 -21.42 -4.71 4.02
C LEU A 164 -21.61 -6.20 4.35
N VAL A 165 -21.38 -7.10 3.38
CA VAL A 165 -21.41 -8.54 3.63
C VAL A 165 -20.38 -8.94 4.68
N VAL A 166 -19.17 -8.40 4.61
CA VAL A 166 -18.11 -8.64 5.61
C VAL A 166 -18.50 -8.08 6.97
N ALA A 167 -19.06 -6.85 7.03
CA ALA A 167 -19.47 -6.19 8.26
C ALA A 167 -20.59 -6.97 8.99
N VAL A 168 -21.60 -7.39 8.25
CA VAL A 168 -22.70 -8.22 8.79
C VAL A 168 -22.15 -9.56 9.30
N THR A 169 -21.24 -10.18 8.53
CA THR A 169 -20.64 -11.47 8.92
C THR A 169 -19.81 -11.34 10.19
N PHE A 170 -19.01 -10.27 10.35
CA PHE A 170 -18.33 -9.99 11.61
C PHE A 170 -19.31 -9.76 12.77
N SER A 171 -20.39 -9.04 12.51
CA SER A 171 -21.41 -8.73 13.54
C SER A 171 -22.11 -9.99 14.08
N VAL A 172 -22.47 -10.94 13.20
CA VAL A 172 -23.13 -12.17 13.66
C VAL A 172 -22.15 -13.19 14.25
N THR A 173 -20.85 -13.02 13.99
CA THR A 173 -19.80 -13.93 14.45
C THR A 173 -18.87 -13.32 15.50
N TRP A 174 -19.16 -12.14 16.03
CA TRP A 174 -18.25 -11.36 16.88
C TRP A 174 -17.67 -12.16 18.05
N LYS A 175 -18.44 -13.05 18.69
CA LYS A 175 -17.98 -13.92 19.79
C LYS A 175 -16.91 -14.93 19.38
N ARG A 176 -16.78 -15.27 18.09
CA ARG A 176 -15.77 -16.22 17.58
C ARG A 176 -14.39 -15.59 17.44
N TRP A 177 -14.28 -14.27 17.59
CA TRP A 177 -13.07 -13.49 17.44
C TRP A 177 -12.45 -13.06 18.77
N ASP A 178 -13.11 -13.39 19.89
CA ASP A 178 -12.59 -13.02 21.20
C ASP A 178 -11.36 -13.85 21.55
N VAL A 179 -10.21 -13.19 21.55
CA VAL A 179 -8.94 -13.69 22.07
C VAL A 179 -8.42 -12.66 23.08
N PRO A 180 -7.73 -13.10 24.16
CA PRO A 180 -7.12 -12.17 25.11
C PRO A 180 -6.13 -11.27 24.36
N PHE A 181 -6.27 -9.95 24.50
CA PHE A 181 -5.33 -8.99 23.88
C PHE A 181 -4.06 -8.91 24.73
N PRO A 182 -2.84 -8.86 24.13
CA PRO A 182 -1.62 -8.75 24.88
C PRO A 182 -1.61 -7.48 25.71
N GLU A 183 -1.09 -7.57 26.90
CA GLU A 183 -0.63 -6.37 27.57
C GLU A 183 0.50 -5.74 26.73
N PRO A 184 0.54 -4.40 26.59
CA PRO A 184 1.69 -3.76 26.02
C PRO A 184 2.89 -4.15 26.90
N THR A 185 3.68 -5.07 26.44
CA THR A 185 4.99 -5.30 27.05
C THR A 185 5.78 -4.04 26.76
N ALA A 186 5.99 -3.23 27.78
CA ALA A 186 7.00 -2.18 27.74
C ALA A 186 8.32 -2.91 27.45
N THR A 187 8.72 -2.94 26.18
CA THR A 187 10.05 -3.39 25.79
C THR A 187 11.02 -2.32 26.29
N THR A 188 11.39 -2.41 27.55
CA THR A 188 12.54 -1.70 28.12
C THR A 188 13.78 -2.36 27.56
N SER A 189 14.08 -2.12 26.29
CA SER A 189 15.41 -2.43 25.79
C SER A 189 16.35 -1.36 26.34
N SER A 190 17.07 -1.71 27.36
CA SER A 190 18.16 -0.92 27.98
C SER A 190 19.43 -0.88 27.11
N GLY A 191 19.32 -1.18 25.82
CA GLY A 191 20.43 -1.18 24.88
C GLY A 191 20.97 0.25 24.68
N THR A 192 22.27 0.44 24.86
CA THR A 192 23.01 1.68 24.63
C THR A 192 23.21 1.98 23.14
N SER A 193 22.79 1.07 22.24
CA SER A 193 22.95 1.19 20.80
C SER A 193 22.05 2.29 20.22
N ARG A 194 22.65 3.11 19.34
CA ARG A 194 21.94 4.24 18.71
C ARG A 194 20.97 3.76 17.63
N VAL A 195 19.67 3.97 17.82
CA VAL A 195 18.63 3.77 16.78
C VAL A 195 18.93 4.64 15.54
N TRP A 196 19.44 5.85 15.75
CA TRP A 196 19.78 6.83 14.72
C TRP A 196 21.23 6.66 14.23
N SER A 197 21.56 5.50 13.67
CA SER A 197 22.80 5.30 12.93
C SER A 197 22.63 5.70 11.47
N THR A 198 23.75 5.95 10.77
CA THR A 198 23.73 6.24 9.33
C THR A 198 22.99 5.17 8.55
N ASP A 199 23.22 3.88 8.84
CA ASP A 199 22.57 2.76 8.14
C ASP A 199 21.08 2.67 8.46
N SER A 200 20.68 3.00 9.68
CA SER A 200 19.25 3.10 10.04
C SER A 200 18.56 4.19 9.21
N VAL A 201 19.16 5.38 9.16
CA VAL A 201 18.59 6.52 8.41
C VAL A 201 18.56 6.23 6.91
N LEU A 202 19.65 5.72 6.34
CA LEU A 202 19.66 5.34 4.91
C LEU A 202 18.59 4.28 4.60
N GLY A 203 18.41 3.30 5.48
CA GLY A 203 17.35 2.29 5.34
C GLY A 203 15.94 2.88 5.41
N MET A 204 15.69 3.85 6.31
CA MET A 204 14.42 4.58 6.40
C MET A 204 14.15 5.40 5.13
N VAL A 205 15.16 6.12 4.61
CA VAL A 205 15.04 6.91 3.38
C VAL A 205 14.79 6.00 2.18
N LEU A 206 15.52 4.88 2.06
CA LEU A 206 15.29 3.91 0.99
C LEU A 206 13.87 3.32 1.07
N ALA A 207 13.37 3.01 2.26
CA ALA A 207 12.00 2.54 2.46
C ALA A 207 10.96 3.59 2.00
N ALA A 208 11.18 4.87 2.32
CA ALA A 208 10.30 5.95 1.88
C ALA A 208 10.33 6.13 0.35
N VAL A 209 11.51 6.15 -0.27
CA VAL A 209 11.67 6.29 -1.73
C VAL A 209 11.02 5.12 -2.46
N GLN A 210 11.28 3.89 -2.00
CA GLN A 210 10.74 2.68 -2.61
C GLN A 210 9.21 2.65 -2.58
N ASN A 211 8.60 2.89 -1.41
CA ASN A 211 7.14 2.91 -1.30
C ASN A 211 6.53 4.16 -1.94
N GLY A 212 7.31 5.23 -2.06
CA GLY A 212 6.96 6.40 -2.86
C GLY A 212 6.82 6.07 -4.35
N ILE A 213 7.76 5.30 -4.92
CA ILE A 213 7.68 4.79 -6.30
C ILE A 213 6.43 3.90 -6.45
N GLU A 214 6.22 2.95 -5.53
CA GLU A 214 5.08 2.04 -5.57
C GLU A 214 3.75 2.80 -5.53
N GLY A 215 3.59 3.76 -4.62
CA GLY A 215 2.40 4.59 -4.51
C GLY A 215 2.19 5.51 -5.72
N ALA A 216 3.26 6.05 -6.28
CA ALA A 216 3.18 6.89 -7.47
C ALA A 216 2.70 6.10 -8.70
N VAL A 217 3.24 4.91 -8.93
CA VAL A 217 2.78 4.06 -10.04
C VAL A 217 1.33 3.63 -9.81
N ALA A 218 0.95 3.23 -8.58
CA ALA A 218 -0.41 2.85 -8.25
C ALA A 218 -1.45 3.96 -8.54
N ILE A 219 -1.10 5.22 -8.31
CA ILE A 219 -2.01 6.36 -8.51
C ILE A 219 -1.97 6.89 -9.94
N TRP A 220 -0.80 6.96 -10.56
CA TRP A 220 -0.64 7.70 -11.81
C TRP A 220 -0.54 6.85 -13.07
N ALA A 221 -0.28 5.54 -12.98
CA ALA A 221 -0.11 4.69 -14.16
C ALA A 221 -1.32 4.74 -15.10
N PHE A 222 -2.54 4.67 -14.56
CA PHE A 222 -3.76 4.76 -15.38
C PHE A 222 -3.87 6.10 -16.10
N THR A 223 -3.67 7.21 -15.39
CA THR A 223 -3.72 8.57 -15.96
C THR A 223 -2.64 8.76 -17.02
N TYR A 224 -1.43 8.27 -16.76
CA TYR A 224 -0.32 8.35 -17.70
C TYR A 224 -0.60 7.56 -18.98
N LEU A 225 -1.04 6.30 -18.86
CA LEU A 225 -1.35 5.43 -19.99
C LEU A 225 -2.48 6.01 -20.85
N THR A 226 -3.56 6.49 -20.23
CA THR A 226 -4.66 7.13 -20.97
C THR A 226 -4.22 8.43 -21.62
N GLY A 227 -3.31 9.19 -21.01
CA GLY A 227 -2.69 10.37 -21.60
C GLY A 227 -1.83 10.06 -22.84
N LEU A 228 -1.27 8.86 -22.95
CA LEU A 228 -0.57 8.35 -24.15
C LEU A 228 -1.53 7.74 -25.20
N GLY A 229 -2.85 7.82 -25.00
CA GLY A 229 -3.84 7.28 -25.93
C GLY A 229 -4.18 5.79 -25.73
N VAL A 230 -3.73 5.16 -24.66
CA VAL A 230 -4.14 3.80 -24.29
C VAL A 230 -5.62 3.82 -23.88
N SER A 231 -6.42 2.89 -24.37
CA SER A 231 -7.84 2.82 -24.03
C SER A 231 -8.06 2.60 -22.53
N ILE A 232 -9.19 3.12 -22.01
CA ILE A 232 -9.57 2.99 -20.59
C ILE A 232 -9.57 1.54 -20.14
N ALA A 233 -10.10 0.63 -20.95
CA ALA A 233 -10.16 -0.79 -20.64
C ALA A 233 -8.75 -1.41 -20.47
N VAL A 234 -7.82 -1.10 -21.39
CA VAL A 234 -6.44 -1.61 -21.33
C VAL A 234 -5.67 -0.97 -20.17
N ALA A 235 -5.77 0.36 -20.00
CA ALA A 235 -5.09 1.06 -18.92
C ALA A 235 -5.55 0.58 -17.53
N GLY A 236 -6.86 0.34 -17.35
CA GLY A 236 -7.40 -0.23 -16.12
C GLY A 236 -6.99 -1.69 -15.89
N GLY A 237 -6.94 -2.50 -16.95
CA GLY A 237 -6.37 -3.84 -16.89
C GLY A 237 -4.91 -3.85 -16.47
N LEU A 238 -4.11 -2.89 -16.97
CA LEU A 238 -2.70 -2.74 -16.59
C LEU A 238 -2.53 -2.21 -15.16
N ALA A 239 -3.39 -1.34 -14.68
CA ALA A 239 -3.41 -0.94 -13.28
C ALA A 239 -3.68 -2.13 -12.35
N SER A 240 -4.58 -3.05 -12.74
CA SER A 240 -4.76 -4.33 -12.05
C SER A 240 -3.54 -5.24 -12.19
N GLY A 241 -2.99 -5.35 -13.39
CA GLY A 241 -1.78 -6.12 -13.70
C GLY A 241 -0.59 -5.69 -12.86
N TYR A 242 -0.42 -4.40 -12.59
CA TYR A 242 0.60 -3.87 -11.68
C TYR A 242 0.53 -4.52 -10.29
N TRP A 243 -0.66 -4.58 -9.69
CA TRP A 243 -0.84 -5.23 -8.40
C TRP A 243 -0.60 -6.74 -8.44
N LEU A 244 -1.04 -7.41 -9.53
CA LEU A 244 -0.77 -8.84 -9.71
C LEU A 244 0.71 -9.12 -9.87
N THR A 245 1.44 -8.34 -10.66
CA THR A 245 2.88 -8.52 -10.84
C THR A 245 3.65 -8.24 -9.55
N LEU A 246 3.17 -7.34 -8.69
CA LEU A 246 3.72 -7.10 -7.37
C LEU A 246 3.54 -8.35 -6.47
N VAL A 247 2.36 -8.99 -6.48
CA VAL A 247 2.12 -10.24 -5.74
C VAL A 247 3.01 -11.37 -6.25
N VAL A 248 3.05 -11.58 -7.57
CA VAL A 248 3.89 -12.63 -8.20
C VAL A 248 5.37 -12.37 -7.92
N GLY A 249 5.80 -11.12 -8.02
CA GLY A 249 7.17 -10.71 -7.73
C GLY A 249 7.58 -11.01 -6.28
N ARG A 250 6.69 -10.75 -5.29
CA ARG A 250 6.96 -11.09 -3.88
C ARG A 250 7.25 -12.57 -3.68
N VAL A 251 6.47 -13.45 -4.33
CA VAL A 251 6.65 -14.90 -4.23
C VAL A 251 7.93 -15.34 -4.95
N GLY A 252 8.13 -14.88 -6.19
CA GLY A 252 9.27 -15.27 -7.03
C GLY A 252 10.61 -14.80 -6.46
N PHE A 253 10.71 -13.54 -6.08
CA PHE A 253 11.93 -12.98 -5.52
C PHE A 253 12.21 -13.45 -4.09
N GLY A 254 11.19 -13.81 -3.31
CA GLY A 254 11.38 -14.46 -2.01
C GLY A 254 12.18 -15.75 -2.17
N SER A 255 11.75 -16.63 -3.07
CA SER A 255 12.46 -17.89 -3.38
C SER A 255 13.85 -17.64 -3.97
N LEU A 256 14.03 -16.59 -4.77
CA LEU A 256 15.32 -16.23 -5.33
C LEU A 256 16.29 -15.71 -4.25
N ALA A 257 15.78 -14.95 -3.29
CA ALA A 257 16.58 -14.41 -2.18
C ALA A 257 17.17 -15.52 -1.29
N GLU A 258 16.43 -16.62 -1.10
CA GLU A 258 16.94 -17.82 -0.40
C GLU A 258 18.13 -18.47 -1.14
N ARG A 259 18.17 -18.37 -2.49
CA ARG A 259 19.21 -19.01 -3.32
C ARG A 259 20.44 -18.16 -3.52
N ILE A 260 20.28 -16.86 -3.82
CA ILE A 260 21.39 -15.98 -4.20
C ILE A 260 21.69 -14.86 -3.19
N GLY A 261 20.87 -14.75 -2.14
CA GLY A 261 20.99 -13.75 -1.08
C GLY A 261 20.20 -12.46 -1.33
N ALA A 262 19.75 -11.82 -0.24
CA ALA A 262 18.90 -10.63 -0.27
C ALA A 262 19.50 -9.44 -1.03
N TRP A 263 20.79 -9.17 -0.82
CA TRP A 263 21.49 -8.04 -1.44
C TRP A 263 21.54 -8.12 -2.97
N LYS A 264 21.81 -9.31 -3.53
CA LYS A 264 21.81 -9.52 -4.98
C LYS A 264 20.42 -9.34 -5.57
N VAL A 265 19.39 -9.83 -4.87
CA VAL A 265 17.99 -9.66 -5.31
C VAL A 265 17.58 -8.20 -5.28
N MET A 266 17.94 -7.44 -4.24
CA MET A 266 17.69 -5.99 -4.21
C MET A 266 18.43 -5.25 -5.33
N ALA A 267 19.66 -5.62 -5.65
CA ALA A 267 20.40 -5.04 -6.77
C ALA A 267 19.72 -5.33 -8.13
N ILE A 268 19.26 -6.57 -8.35
CA ILE A 268 18.47 -6.94 -9.54
C ILE A 268 17.19 -6.11 -9.60
N ALA A 269 16.47 -6.00 -8.49
CA ALA A 269 15.22 -5.24 -8.39
C ALA A 269 15.43 -3.75 -8.75
N VAL A 270 16.48 -3.13 -8.22
CA VAL A 270 16.85 -1.75 -8.58
C VAL A 270 17.23 -1.63 -10.06
N GLY A 271 17.95 -2.59 -10.61
CA GLY A 271 18.23 -2.63 -12.05
C GLY A 271 16.95 -2.69 -12.90
N LEU A 272 15.96 -3.49 -12.48
CA LEU A 272 14.65 -3.56 -13.13
C LEU A 272 13.85 -2.27 -12.96
N LEU A 273 13.92 -1.58 -11.81
CA LEU A 273 13.30 -0.27 -11.60
C LEU A 273 13.88 0.77 -12.56
N LEU A 274 15.22 0.79 -12.73
CA LEU A 274 15.88 1.67 -13.68
C LEU A 274 15.47 1.34 -15.12
N ALA A 275 15.41 0.07 -15.50
CA ALA A 275 14.93 -0.35 -16.82
C ALA A 275 13.46 0.08 -17.06
N ALA A 276 12.58 -0.10 -16.06
CA ALA A 276 11.21 0.36 -16.14
C ALA A 276 11.13 1.89 -16.29
N SER A 277 12.00 2.64 -15.59
CA SER A 277 12.07 4.09 -15.71
C SER A 277 12.54 4.56 -17.09
N ILE A 278 13.42 3.82 -17.75
CA ILE A 278 13.80 4.09 -19.14
C ILE A 278 12.60 3.85 -20.07
N LEU A 279 11.92 2.71 -19.91
CA LEU A 279 10.77 2.37 -20.76
C LEU A 279 9.64 3.38 -20.65
N VAL A 280 9.32 3.86 -19.45
CA VAL A 280 8.25 4.85 -19.26
C VAL A 280 8.60 6.18 -19.90
N ASN A 281 9.87 6.55 -20.01
CA ASN A 281 10.33 7.78 -20.64
C ASN A 281 10.45 7.71 -22.18
N VAL A 282 10.17 6.56 -22.79
CA VAL A 282 10.05 6.45 -24.27
C VAL A 282 8.78 7.15 -24.79
N GLU A 283 7.81 7.38 -23.91
CA GLU A 283 6.55 8.09 -24.21
C GLU A 283 5.71 7.46 -25.34
N MET A 284 5.80 6.16 -25.49
CA MET A 284 5.03 5.37 -26.43
C MET A 284 4.13 4.38 -25.66
N PRO A 285 2.93 4.07 -26.18
CA PRO A 285 1.98 3.18 -25.48
C PRO A 285 2.58 1.83 -25.06
N ILE A 286 3.22 1.09 -25.98
CA ILE A 286 3.73 -0.25 -25.73
C ILE A 286 4.85 -0.28 -24.68
N PRO A 287 5.93 0.54 -24.78
CA PRO A 287 6.94 0.63 -23.72
C PRO A 287 6.36 1.05 -22.37
N ALA A 288 5.42 1.99 -22.34
CA ALA A 288 4.78 2.45 -21.12
C ALA A 288 3.94 1.34 -20.44
N MET A 289 3.20 0.55 -21.22
CA MET A 289 2.47 -0.62 -20.74
C MET A 289 3.41 -1.66 -20.11
N ALA A 290 4.51 -1.97 -20.79
CA ALA A 290 5.54 -2.88 -20.27
C ALA A 290 6.19 -2.32 -18.98
N ALA A 291 6.47 -1.02 -18.95
CA ALA A 291 7.05 -0.34 -17.79
C ALA A 291 6.17 -0.48 -16.53
N VAL A 292 4.86 -0.28 -16.64
CA VAL A 292 3.92 -0.39 -15.51
C VAL A 292 3.98 -1.79 -14.89
N LEU A 293 3.97 -2.84 -15.70
CA LEU A 293 4.06 -4.22 -15.20
C LEU A 293 5.45 -4.50 -14.61
N LEU A 294 6.50 -3.99 -15.23
CA LEU A 294 7.87 -4.17 -14.76
C LEU A 294 8.11 -3.44 -13.43
N PHE A 295 7.53 -2.25 -13.22
CA PHE A 295 7.55 -1.58 -11.91
C PHE A 295 6.95 -2.45 -10.81
N GLY A 296 5.83 -3.14 -11.08
CA GLY A 296 5.20 -4.04 -10.09
C GLY A 296 6.12 -5.19 -9.70
N VAL A 297 6.70 -5.88 -10.69
CA VAL A 297 7.67 -6.97 -10.44
C VAL A 297 8.89 -6.45 -9.68
N ALA A 298 9.46 -5.33 -10.11
CA ALA A 298 10.69 -4.78 -9.56
C ALA A 298 10.54 -4.23 -8.14
N ALA A 299 9.41 -3.59 -7.85
CA ALA A 299 9.12 -3.05 -6.52
C ALA A 299 8.90 -4.15 -5.46
N ALA A 300 8.40 -5.30 -5.88
CA ALA A 300 7.93 -6.37 -5.02
C ALA A 300 8.90 -6.82 -3.91
N PRO A 301 10.20 -7.11 -4.17
CA PRO A 301 11.12 -7.63 -3.18
C PRO A 301 11.73 -6.55 -2.29
N MET A 302 11.70 -5.29 -2.70
CA MET A 302 12.53 -4.25 -2.11
C MET A 302 12.25 -4.03 -0.62
N TYR A 303 11.00 -3.77 -0.25
CA TYR A 303 10.65 -3.50 1.15
C TYR A 303 10.82 -4.74 2.06
N PRO A 304 10.33 -5.94 1.70
CA PRO A 304 10.56 -7.13 2.51
C PRO A 304 12.03 -7.46 2.75
N LEU A 305 12.87 -7.35 1.71
CA LEU A 305 14.29 -7.63 1.84
C LEU A 305 15.05 -6.53 2.59
N LEU A 306 14.60 -5.28 2.48
CA LEU A 306 15.14 -4.18 3.27
C LEU A 306 14.87 -4.39 4.77
N VAL A 307 13.68 -4.86 5.14
CA VAL A 307 13.33 -5.24 6.52
C VAL A 307 14.15 -6.44 6.98
N LEU A 308 14.23 -7.48 6.15
CA LEU A 308 14.99 -8.70 6.47
C LEU A 308 16.46 -8.41 6.79
N THR A 309 17.09 -7.51 6.04
CA THR A 309 18.51 -7.15 6.22
C THR A 309 18.74 -6.10 7.31
N THR A 310 17.72 -5.66 8.05
CA THR A 310 17.87 -4.61 9.05
C THR A 310 18.79 -5.04 10.19
N ALA A 311 18.67 -6.27 10.68
CA ALA A 311 19.52 -6.79 11.76
C ALA A 311 21.01 -6.89 11.35
N GLU A 312 21.30 -7.10 10.06
CA GLU A 312 22.68 -7.11 9.52
C GLU A 312 23.29 -5.70 9.46
N ARG A 313 22.45 -4.67 9.29
CA ARG A 313 22.84 -3.27 9.12
C ARG A 313 22.91 -2.51 10.44
N THR A 314 22.17 -2.99 11.44
CA THR A 314 22.07 -2.39 12.76
C THR A 314 22.39 -3.43 13.81
N SER A 315 22.45 -3.05 15.08
CA SER A 315 22.56 -4.06 16.14
C SER A 315 21.22 -4.75 16.40
N PRO A 316 21.21 -6.07 16.74
CA PRO A 316 19.98 -6.82 16.97
C PRO A 316 19.03 -6.21 18.02
N ASP A 317 19.60 -5.55 19.04
CA ASP A 317 18.86 -4.90 20.15
C ASP A 317 18.03 -3.68 19.71
N VAL A 318 18.34 -3.07 18.56
CA VAL A 318 17.58 -1.94 18.01
C VAL A 318 16.84 -2.25 16.71
N ALA A 319 17.05 -3.43 16.12
CA ALA A 319 16.50 -3.81 14.82
C ALA A 319 14.98 -3.65 14.76
N ASP A 320 14.24 -4.12 15.75
CA ASP A 320 12.76 -4.02 15.77
C ASP A 320 12.28 -2.56 15.79
N ARG A 321 13.00 -1.69 16.52
CA ARG A 321 12.67 -0.25 16.53
C ARG A 321 12.96 0.41 15.17
N VAL A 322 14.08 0.06 14.55
CA VAL A 322 14.44 0.55 13.22
C VAL A 322 13.44 0.08 12.17
N ILE A 323 12.99 -1.18 12.23
CA ILE A 323 11.92 -1.72 11.35
C ILE A 323 10.62 -0.90 11.54
N GLY A 324 10.26 -0.56 12.77
CA GLY A 324 9.11 0.30 13.03
C GLY A 324 9.24 1.69 12.38
N PHE A 325 10.42 2.32 12.46
CA PHE A 325 10.68 3.59 11.79
C PHE A 325 10.74 3.47 10.26
N GLN A 326 11.24 2.34 9.72
CA GLN A 326 11.18 2.06 8.28
C GLN A 326 9.74 1.93 7.79
N ALA A 327 8.86 1.29 8.56
CA ALA A 327 7.44 1.19 8.23
C ALA A 327 6.76 2.58 8.22
N ALA A 328 7.06 3.42 9.21
CA ALA A 328 6.58 4.80 9.24
C ALA A 328 7.10 5.62 8.05
N ALA A 329 8.39 5.52 7.73
CA ALA A 329 9.00 6.19 6.58
C ALA A 329 8.39 5.71 5.25
N SER A 330 8.15 4.41 5.09
CA SER A 330 7.41 3.83 3.97
C SER A 330 6.04 4.46 3.79
N SER A 331 5.27 4.55 4.87
CA SER A 331 3.92 5.16 4.85
C SER A 331 3.97 6.62 4.45
N ILE A 332 4.96 7.38 4.93
CA ILE A 332 5.19 8.78 4.54
C ILE A 332 5.55 8.87 3.05
N GLY A 333 6.46 8.01 2.56
CA GLY A 333 6.84 7.97 1.15
C GLY A 333 5.66 7.70 0.23
N SER A 334 4.88 6.65 0.52
CA SER A 334 3.69 6.30 -0.27
C SER A 334 2.58 7.36 -0.20
N ALA A 335 2.51 8.12 0.88
CA ALA A 335 1.52 9.18 1.04
C ALA A 335 1.91 10.47 0.30
N ILE A 336 3.17 10.90 0.38
CA ILE A 336 3.61 12.23 -0.09
C ILE A 336 4.04 12.19 -1.57
N THR A 337 4.78 11.16 -1.98
CA THR A 337 5.38 11.10 -3.32
C THR A 337 4.36 11.21 -4.46
N PRO A 338 3.18 10.53 -4.43
CA PRO A 338 2.18 10.68 -5.47
C PRO A 338 1.68 12.13 -5.60
N GLY A 339 1.57 12.84 -4.46
CA GLY A 339 1.16 14.24 -4.45
C GLY A 339 2.18 15.15 -5.14
N LEU A 340 3.46 14.98 -4.82
CA LEU A 340 4.55 15.74 -5.43
C LEU A 340 4.62 15.50 -6.94
N ILE A 341 4.52 14.24 -7.36
CA ILE A 341 4.48 13.88 -8.80
C ILE A 341 3.23 14.47 -9.46
N GLY A 342 2.09 14.48 -8.76
CA GLY A 342 0.86 15.07 -9.25
C GLY A 342 0.94 16.56 -9.52
N LEU A 343 1.71 17.30 -8.71
CA LEU A 343 2.00 18.72 -8.99
C LEU A 343 2.75 18.87 -10.30
N ALA A 344 3.78 18.07 -10.54
CA ALA A 344 4.57 18.11 -11.77
C ALA A 344 3.76 17.64 -12.99
N LEU A 345 2.92 16.59 -12.85
CA LEU A 345 2.00 16.10 -13.87
C LEU A 345 0.94 17.16 -14.29
N GLY A 346 0.63 18.09 -13.41
CA GLY A 346 -0.27 19.21 -13.71
C GLY A 346 0.27 20.13 -14.80
N TYR A 347 1.58 20.15 -15.03
CA TYR A 347 2.23 20.93 -16.09
C TYR A 347 2.44 20.11 -17.36
N GLU A 348 2.94 18.90 -17.26
CA GLU A 348 3.18 18.03 -18.42
C GLU A 348 3.19 16.54 -18.07
N LEU A 349 2.74 15.71 -19.02
CA LEU A 349 2.62 14.27 -18.85
C LEU A 349 3.99 13.58 -18.61
N ARG A 350 5.05 14.11 -19.24
CA ARG A 350 6.44 13.62 -19.12
C ARG A 350 6.98 13.64 -17.70
N ALA A 351 6.47 14.55 -16.88
CA ALA A 351 6.90 14.69 -15.48
C ALA A 351 6.74 13.38 -14.67
N PHE A 352 5.80 12.51 -15.05
CA PHE A 352 5.67 11.19 -14.42
C PHE A 352 6.92 10.33 -14.63
N GLY A 353 7.34 10.16 -15.87
CA GLY A 353 8.50 9.37 -16.22
C GLY A 353 9.79 9.93 -15.62
N TRP A 354 10.02 11.24 -15.71
CA TRP A 354 11.19 11.90 -15.13
C TRP A 354 11.25 11.78 -13.62
N SER A 355 10.12 11.95 -12.94
CA SER A 355 10.05 11.82 -11.48
C SER A 355 10.37 10.38 -11.05
N LEU A 356 9.81 9.38 -11.73
CA LEU A 356 10.13 7.98 -11.45
C LEU A 356 11.61 7.66 -11.72
N ALA A 357 12.19 8.18 -12.81
CA ALA A 357 13.61 8.00 -13.10
C ALA A 357 14.49 8.58 -12.01
N ALA A 358 14.20 9.81 -11.57
CA ALA A 358 14.93 10.43 -10.47
C ALA A 358 14.84 9.61 -9.17
N LEU A 359 13.65 9.13 -8.81
CA LEU A 359 13.46 8.29 -7.62
C LEU A 359 14.18 6.93 -7.75
N CYS A 360 14.17 6.31 -8.91
CA CYS A 360 14.89 5.06 -9.16
C CYS A 360 16.41 5.24 -9.05
N VAL A 361 16.96 6.36 -9.54
CA VAL A 361 18.38 6.71 -9.38
C VAL A 361 18.71 6.94 -7.91
N VAL A 362 17.86 7.65 -7.17
CA VAL A 362 18.04 7.85 -5.72
C VAL A 362 18.00 6.49 -4.99
N ALA A 363 17.06 5.61 -5.33
CA ALA A 363 16.98 4.26 -4.73
C ALA A 363 18.26 3.43 -5.01
N ALA A 364 18.78 3.50 -6.24
CA ALA A 364 20.04 2.85 -6.63
C ALA A 364 21.22 3.38 -5.82
N PHE A 365 21.34 4.69 -5.72
CA PHE A 365 22.41 5.34 -4.96
C PHE A 365 22.35 4.97 -3.47
N LEU A 366 21.17 5.03 -2.86
CA LEU A 366 20.98 4.64 -1.47
C LEU A 366 21.33 3.18 -1.21
N LEU A 367 20.92 2.27 -2.11
CA LEU A 367 21.25 0.86 -1.97
C LEU A 367 22.77 0.62 -2.05
N LEU A 368 23.46 1.30 -2.98
CA LEU A 368 24.92 1.24 -3.11
C LEU A 368 25.62 1.76 -1.85
N LEU A 369 25.18 2.89 -1.31
CA LEU A 369 25.73 3.46 -0.07
C LEU A 369 25.57 2.49 1.11
N ILE A 370 24.36 1.93 1.30
CA ILE A 370 24.08 0.97 2.36
C ILE A 370 25.00 -0.26 2.20
N HIS A 371 25.08 -0.80 0.99
CA HIS A 371 25.91 -1.98 0.74
C HIS A 371 27.41 -1.73 0.97
N HIS A 372 27.90 -0.56 0.58
CA HIS A 372 29.30 -0.15 0.85
C HIS A 372 29.57 -0.07 2.35
N HIS A 373 28.68 0.59 3.14
CA HIS A 373 28.83 0.70 4.59
C HIS A 373 28.81 -0.65 5.30
N VAL A 374 27.92 -1.57 4.89
CA VAL A 374 27.87 -2.92 5.48
C VAL A 374 29.16 -3.66 5.23
N ARG A 375 29.70 -3.62 3.99
CA ARG A 375 30.97 -4.31 3.64
C ARG A 375 32.20 -3.71 4.31
N SER A 376 32.21 -2.43 4.59
CA SER A 376 33.34 -1.78 5.25
C SER A 376 33.46 -2.12 6.76
N ARG A 377 32.45 -2.77 7.32
CA ARG A 377 32.40 -3.19 8.74
C ARG A 377 32.58 -4.69 8.94
N SER A 378 32.39 -5.49 7.89
CA SER A 378 32.67 -6.94 7.86
C SER A 378 34.13 -7.20 7.50
#